data_1adfd81291d758a0a8548cc24d73a273
#
_entry.id   1adfd81291d758a0a8548cc24d73a273
#
_cell.length_a   1.000
_cell.length_b   1.000
_cell.length_c   1.000
_cell.angle_alpha   90.00
_cell.angle_beta   90.00
_cell.angle_gamma   90.00
#
_symmetry.space_group_name_H-M   'P 1'
#
loop_
_entity.id
_entity.type
_entity.pdbx_description
1 polymer ?
#
loop_
_entity_poly.entity_id
_entity_poly.type
_entity_poly.pdbx_seq_one_letter_code
_entity_poly.pdbx_strand_id
1 'polypeptide(L)'
;MSRTDPPLTHRTAVEPIQPGVVDLPFPGDREGWTFYETFHELPLPADQPEGTYVVVDAINFSTTVAWLFDRGVPRVVPLADRDSAERFGAAHPDALVGGDYAFDSGDDSLVRNSPTDCAERGFEWADRVVGLSSINGANAVGAVREDVPVVVASPVNARAVADWLDRAGGSIHFVAAGTRGEHAVEDTFGVYRVVHHLLNGDSPAADAMHLRLLDHVYANAAHLEGPPDLHPDQRVVRAFDSLSAVPVREPGESALRAA
;
A
#
# COMPACT_ATOMS: atom_id res chain seq x y z
N MET A 1 -23.50 47.60 -38.63
CA MET A 1 -22.16 46.97 -38.62
C MET A 1 -22.13 45.96 -37.49
N SER A 2 -22.40 44.73 -37.84
CA SER A 2 -22.44 43.60 -36.90
C SER A 2 -21.05 42.99 -36.80
N ARG A 3 -20.45 42.97 -35.62
CA ARG A 3 -19.22 42.21 -35.35
C ARG A 3 -19.63 40.78 -35.07
N THR A 4 -19.30 39.89 -35.97
CA THR A 4 -19.34 38.45 -35.76
C THR A 4 -18.03 38.04 -35.11
N ASP A 5 -18.12 37.52 -33.88
CA ASP A 5 -16.98 36.88 -33.21
C ASP A 5 -16.63 35.57 -33.95
N PRO A 6 -15.32 35.25 -34.10
CA PRO A 6 -14.90 34.02 -34.74
C PRO A 6 -15.18 32.81 -33.81
N PRO A 7 -15.47 31.65 -34.37
CA PRO A 7 -15.74 30.43 -33.58
C PRO A 7 -14.49 30.00 -32.86
N LEU A 8 -14.63 29.69 -31.56
CA LEU A 8 -13.64 29.01 -30.72
C LEU A 8 -13.47 27.55 -31.20
N THR A 9 -12.63 27.39 -32.20
CA THR A 9 -12.14 26.06 -32.60
C THR A 9 -10.70 25.93 -32.10
N HIS A 10 -10.51 25.36 -30.93
CA HIS A 10 -9.39 24.53 -30.56
C HIS A 10 -9.73 23.84 -29.25
N ARG A 11 -10.59 22.80 -29.32
CA ARG A 11 -10.41 21.66 -28.43
C ARG A 11 -9.17 20.94 -28.96
N THR A 12 -8.02 21.24 -28.43
CA THR A 12 -6.91 20.29 -28.43
C THR A 12 -7.46 19.05 -27.76
N ALA A 13 -7.59 17.97 -28.53
CA ALA A 13 -7.79 16.65 -27.97
C ALA A 13 -6.68 16.46 -26.96
N VAL A 14 -7.02 16.39 -25.69
CA VAL A 14 -6.10 15.90 -24.67
C VAL A 14 -5.90 14.44 -25.08
N GLU A 15 -4.71 14.14 -25.58
CA GLU A 15 -4.33 12.75 -25.81
C GLU A 15 -4.58 12.00 -24.48
N PRO A 16 -5.23 10.83 -24.52
CA PRO A 16 -5.38 10.03 -23.31
C PRO A 16 -3.97 9.78 -22.78
N ILE A 17 -3.73 10.15 -21.53
CA ILE A 17 -2.50 9.79 -20.81
C ILE A 17 -2.40 8.29 -20.95
N GLN A 18 -1.40 7.82 -21.65
CA GLN A 18 -1.12 6.38 -21.79
C GLN A 18 -0.90 5.87 -20.36
N PRO A 19 -1.56 4.79 -19.93
CA PRO A 19 -1.21 4.14 -18.68
C PRO A 19 0.23 3.67 -18.80
N GLY A 20 1.13 4.28 -18.05
CA GLY A 20 2.51 3.85 -18.03
C GLY A 20 3.58 4.90 -18.06
N VAL A 21 3.35 6.20 -17.93
CA VAL A 21 4.44 7.14 -17.64
C VAL A 21 3.88 8.35 -16.87
N VAL A 22 3.68 8.23 -15.59
CA VAL A 22 3.96 9.35 -14.73
C VAL A 22 5.43 9.20 -14.38
N ASP A 23 6.29 9.77 -15.20
CA ASP A 23 7.71 9.96 -14.89
C ASP A 23 7.79 11.05 -13.81
N LEU A 24 7.28 10.70 -12.62
CA LEU A 24 7.54 11.48 -11.43
C LEU A 24 9.01 11.22 -11.12
N PRO A 25 9.89 12.23 -11.18
CA PRO A 25 11.27 12.01 -10.84
C PRO A 25 11.31 11.50 -9.40
N PHE A 26 11.44 10.17 -9.26
CA PHE A 26 11.79 9.61 -7.98
C PHE A 26 13.07 10.33 -7.57
N PRO A 27 13.21 10.80 -6.33
CA PRO A 27 14.45 11.40 -5.87
C PRO A 27 15.55 10.34 -5.79
N GLY A 28 15.65 9.54 -6.85
CA GLY A 28 16.39 8.29 -6.99
C GLY A 28 17.87 8.44 -7.19
N ASP A 29 18.39 9.66 -7.18
CA ASP A 29 19.83 9.88 -7.16
C ASP A 29 20.42 9.88 -5.73
N ARG A 30 19.61 9.51 -4.72
CA ARG A 30 20.15 9.33 -3.39
C ARG A 30 20.82 7.95 -3.34
N GLU A 31 22.13 7.95 -3.10
CA GLU A 31 22.91 6.72 -2.99
C GLU A 31 22.25 5.74 -1.99
N GLY A 32 21.99 4.52 -2.44
CA GLY A 32 21.35 3.48 -1.63
C GLY A 32 19.82 3.43 -1.67
N TRP A 33 19.15 4.26 -2.48
CA TRP A 33 17.70 4.17 -2.68
C TRP A 33 17.36 3.58 -4.05
N THR A 34 16.36 2.68 -4.06
CA THR A 34 15.84 2.08 -5.29
C THR A 34 14.31 2.08 -5.25
N PHE A 35 13.67 2.22 -6.40
CA PHE A 35 12.22 2.13 -6.52
C PHE A 35 11.84 1.10 -7.59
N TYR A 36 10.91 0.23 -7.23
CA TYR A 36 10.27 -0.74 -8.11
C TYR A 36 8.81 -0.36 -8.25
N GLU A 37 8.36 -0.11 -9.48
CA GLU A 37 6.98 0.32 -9.77
C GLU A 37 5.96 -0.80 -9.57
N THR A 38 6.43 -2.06 -9.64
CA THR A 38 5.67 -3.25 -9.26
C THR A 38 6.60 -4.27 -8.60
N PHE A 39 6.06 -5.14 -7.74
CA PHE A 39 6.88 -6.20 -7.15
C PHE A 39 7.39 -7.22 -8.17
N HIS A 40 6.80 -7.28 -9.38
CA HIS A 40 7.28 -8.13 -10.48
C HIS A 40 8.63 -7.67 -11.07
N GLU A 41 9.04 -6.44 -10.78
CA GLU A 41 10.35 -5.91 -11.19
C GLU A 41 11.47 -6.29 -10.22
N LEU A 42 11.13 -6.85 -9.06
CA LEU A 42 12.15 -7.34 -8.13
C LEU A 42 13.02 -8.40 -8.81
N PRO A 43 14.35 -8.31 -8.67
CA PRO A 43 15.22 -9.40 -9.05
C PRO A 43 14.83 -10.70 -8.32
N LEU A 44 15.36 -11.83 -8.79
CA LEU A 44 15.22 -13.08 -8.03
C LEU A 44 15.78 -12.89 -6.62
N PRO A 45 15.20 -13.54 -5.58
CA PRO A 45 15.62 -13.32 -4.20
C PRO A 45 17.13 -13.38 -3.95
N ALA A 46 17.84 -14.28 -4.64
CA ALA A 46 19.30 -14.40 -4.53
C ALA A 46 20.07 -13.18 -5.09
N ASP A 47 19.47 -12.42 -5.99
CA ASP A 47 20.08 -11.27 -6.67
C ASP A 47 19.59 -9.92 -6.10
N GLN A 48 18.67 -9.95 -5.14
CA GLN A 48 18.16 -8.75 -4.50
C GLN A 48 19.24 -8.11 -3.62
N PRO A 49 19.44 -6.79 -3.71
CA PRO A 49 20.43 -6.10 -2.90
C PRO A 49 20.09 -6.12 -1.40
N GLU A 50 21.13 -5.93 -0.58
CA GLU A 50 21.00 -5.76 0.86
C GLU A 50 20.33 -4.42 1.19
N GLY A 51 19.50 -4.38 2.22
CA GLY A 51 18.82 -3.17 2.67
C GLY A 51 17.44 -3.45 3.22
N THR A 52 16.72 -2.39 3.57
CA THR A 52 15.33 -2.47 4.01
C THR A 52 14.39 -2.32 2.83
N TYR A 53 13.47 -3.25 2.65
CA TYR A 53 12.43 -3.18 1.65
C TYR A 53 11.16 -2.57 2.22
N VAL A 54 10.64 -1.53 1.57
CA VAL A 54 9.39 -0.86 1.95
C VAL A 54 8.31 -1.22 0.94
N VAL A 55 7.40 -2.09 1.33
CA VAL A 55 6.29 -2.55 0.48
C VAL A 55 5.07 -1.67 0.69
N VAL A 56 4.49 -1.18 -0.40
CA VAL A 56 3.29 -0.37 -0.41
C VAL A 56 2.23 -1.00 -1.32
N ASP A 57 1.10 -1.34 -0.72
CA ASP A 57 -0.19 -1.67 -1.35
C ASP A 57 -1.24 -0.81 -0.64
N ALA A 58 -1.42 0.41 -1.15
CA ALA A 58 -2.20 1.44 -0.46
C ALA A 58 -3.68 1.04 -0.31
N ILE A 59 -4.23 0.37 -1.32
CA ILE A 59 -5.59 -0.16 -1.34
C ILE A 59 -5.56 -1.63 -1.79
N ASN A 60 -5.57 -2.57 -0.77
CA ASN A 60 -5.89 -2.27 0.63
C ASN A 60 -4.86 -2.84 1.62
N PHE A 61 -3.99 -3.76 1.20
CA PHE A 61 -3.23 -4.63 2.11
C PHE A 61 -2.43 -3.84 3.15
N SER A 62 -1.61 -2.88 2.72
CA SER A 62 -0.76 -2.14 3.65
C SER A 62 -1.57 -1.31 4.65
N THR A 63 -2.66 -0.71 4.20
CA THR A 63 -3.56 0.07 5.06
C THR A 63 -4.28 -0.83 6.06
N THR A 64 -4.76 -2.01 5.62
CA THR A 64 -5.41 -3.01 6.48
C THR A 64 -4.42 -3.52 7.54
N VAL A 65 -3.20 -3.84 7.15
CA VAL A 65 -2.15 -4.31 8.08
C VAL A 65 -1.82 -3.24 9.13
N ALA A 66 -1.61 -1.98 8.71
CA ALA A 66 -1.35 -0.89 9.65
C ALA A 66 -2.53 -0.69 10.62
N TRP A 67 -3.76 -0.78 10.13
CA TRP A 67 -4.98 -0.68 10.93
C TRP A 67 -5.10 -1.82 11.95
N LEU A 68 -4.81 -3.06 11.55
CA LEU A 68 -4.84 -4.24 12.43
C LEU A 68 -3.86 -4.10 13.61
N PHE A 69 -2.63 -3.64 13.35
CA PHE A 69 -1.66 -3.41 14.42
C PHE A 69 -2.08 -2.30 15.38
N ASP A 70 -2.72 -1.23 14.87
CA ASP A 70 -3.28 -0.17 15.72
C ASP A 70 -4.41 -0.70 16.64
N ARG A 71 -5.03 -1.83 16.30
CA ARG A 71 -6.05 -2.53 17.11
C ARG A 71 -5.49 -3.62 18.00
N GLY A 72 -4.17 -3.71 18.15
CA GLY A 72 -3.52 -4.64 19.07
C GLY A 72 -3.33 -6.06 18.52
N VAL A 73 -3.45 -6.27 17.20
CA VAL A 73 -3.06 -7.53 16.57
C VAL A 73 -1.55 -7.73 16.77
N PRO A 74 -1.10 -8.83 17.39
CA PRO A 74 0.33 -9.02 17.66
C PRO A 74 1.12 -9.49 16.43
N ARG A 75 0.45 -10.14 15.48
CA ARG A 75 1.07 -10.70 14.28
C ARG A 75 0.11 -10.75 13.12
N VAL A 76 0.59 -10.33 11.94
CA VAL A 76 -0.06 -10.56 10.65
C VAL A 76 0.83 -11.43 9.80
N VAL A 77 0.29 -12.55 9.30
CA VAL A 77 1.00 -13.47 8.39
C VAL A 77 0.51 -13.19 6.98
N PRO A 78 1.37 -12.62 6.10
CA PRO A 78 1.05 -12.43 4.70
C PRO A 78 0.92 -13.79 4.01
N LEU A 79 -0.18 -14.00 3.29
CA LEU A 79 -0.50 -15.26 2.61
C LEU A 79 -0.73 -14.99 1.12
N ALA A 80 -0.18 -15.84 0.27
CA ALA A 80 -0.17 -15.61 -1.17
C ALA A 80 -1.57 -15.69 -1.80
N ASP A 81 -2.40 -16.61 -1.32
CA ASP A 81 -3.68 -16.96 -1.94
C ASP A 81 -4.66 -17.59 -0.93
N ARG A 82 -5.84 -17.95 -1.44
CA ARG A 82 -6.88 -18.63 -0.68
C ARG A 82 -6.41 -19.96 -0.13
N ASP A 83 -5.71 -20.78 -0.93
CA ASP A 83 -5.28 -22.12 -0.51
C ASP A 83 -4.29 -22.05 0.66
N SER A 84 -3.38 -21.07 0.63
CA SER A 84 -2.45 -20.81 1.75
C SER A 84 -3.18 -20.30 2.98
N ALA A 85 -4.23 -19.47 2.81
CA ALA A 85 -5.06 -19.00 3.90
C ALA A 85 -5.85 -20.16 4.56
N GLU A 86 -6.45 -21.05 3.78
CA GLU A 86 -7.15 -22.21 4.29
C GLU A 86 -6.22 -23.18 5.04
N ARG A 87 -5.01 -23.45 4.49
CA ARG A 87 -3.99 -24.26 5.20
C ARG A 87 -3.54 -23.62 6.51
N PHE A 88 -3.33 -22.28 6.49
CA PHE A 88 -2.95 -21.55 7.69
C PHE A 88 -4.03 -21.64 8.77
N GLY A 89 -5.30 -21.41 8.43
CA GLY A 89 -6.43 -21.52 9.35
C GLY A 89 -6.58 -22.92 9.94
N ALA A 90 -6.41 -23.96 9.11
CA ALA A 90 -6.44 -25.34 9.58
C ALA A 90 -5.31 -25.67 10.59
N ALA A 91 -4.14 -25.08 10.41
CA ALA A 91 -2.99 -25.24 11.31
C ALA A 91 -3.07 -24.36 12.57
N HIS A 92 -3.83 -23.27 12.53
CA HIS A 92 -3.94 -22.27 13.60
C HIS A 92 -5.42 -21.94 13.89
N PRO A 93 -6.16 -22.84 14.56
CA PRO A 93 -7.62 -22.67 14.76
C PRO A 93 -8.02 -21.40 15.52
N ASP A 94 -7.11 -20.84 16.32
CA ASP A 94 -7.35 -19.61 17.07
C ASP A 94 -7.03 -18.33 16.26
N ALA A 95 -6.47 -18.45 15.06
CA ALA A 95 -6.18 -17.31 14.20
C ALA A 95 -7.43 -16.84 13.47
N LEU A 96 -7.47 -15.54 13.18
CA LEU A 96 -8.40 -14.97 12.21
C LEU A 96 -7.78 -15.08 10.80
N VAL A 97 -8.57 -15.47 9.81
CA VAL A 97 -8.04 -15.74 8.47
C VAL A 97 -8.92 -15.08 7.43
N GLY A 98 -8.31 -14.61 6.36
CA GLY A 98 -9.05 -14.09 5.22
C GLY A 98 -8.17 -13.42 4.17
N GLY A 99 -8.72 -12.42 3.49
CA GLY A 99 -8.04 -11.67 2.44
C GLY A 99 -8.98 -11.24 1.32
N ASP A 100 -8.43 -11.03 0.13
CA ASP A 100 -9.19 -10.57 -1.04
C ASP A 100 -10.34 -11.54 -1.41
N TYR A 101 -10.10 -12.84 -1.32
CA TYR A 101 -11.12 -13.86 -1.62
C TYR A 101 -12.33 -13.84 -0.69
N ALA A 102 -12.21 -13.24 0.48
CA ALA A 102 -13.29 -13.20 1.46
C ALA A 102 -14.45 -12.29 1.05
N PHE A 103 -14.22 -11.35 0.12
CA PHE A 103 -15.28 -10.48 -0.39
C PHE A 103 -16.39 -11.27 -1.12
N ASP A 104 -16.03 -12.29 -1.87
CA ASP A 104 -16.96 -13.09 -2.67
C ASP A 104 -17.41 -14.39 -1.98
N SER A 105 -16.90 -14.68 -0.76
CA SER A 105 -17.13 -15.96 -0.10
C SER A 105 -18.53 -16.10 0.52
N GLY A 106 -19.16 -14.99 0.90
CA GLY A 106 -20.39 -14.97 1.70
C GLY A 106 -20.17 -15.46 3.14
N ASP A 107 -18.93 -15.70 3.56
CA ASP A 107 -18.58 -16.17 4.92
C ASP A 107 -18.16 -14.99 5.80
N ASP A 108 -19.00 -14.65 6.75
CA ASP A 108 -18.77 -13.54 7.67
C ASP A 108 -17.74 -13.84 8.76
N SER A 109 -17.27 -15.07 8.88
CA SER A 109 -16.17 -15.43 9.80
C SER A 109 -14.79 -15.07 9.23
N LEU A 110 -14.68 -14.79 7.94
CA LEU A 110 -13.43 -14.44 7.28
C LEU A 110 -13.11 -12.94 7.40
N VAL A 111 -11.85 -12.63 7.61
CA VAL A 111 -11.33 -11.26 7.55
C VAL A 111 -11.29 -10.81 6.08
N ARG A 112 -11.83 -9.64 5.77
CA ARG A 112 -11.65 -9.04 4.45
C ARG A 112 -10.43 -8.11 4.44
N ASN A 113 -9.75 -8.05 3.32
CA ASN A 113 -8.64 -7.12 3.12
C ASN A 113 -9.18 -5.69 2.89
N SER A 114 -9.79 -5.14 3.95
CA SER A 114 -10.40 -3.80 3.98
C SER A 114 -10.42 -3.28 5.41
N PRO A 115 -9.78 -2.14 5.70
CA PRO A 115 -9.80 -1.56 7.05
C PRO A 115 -11.20 -1.14 7.48
N THR A 116 -12.05 -0.69 6.53
CA THR A 116 -13.43 -0.31 6.83
C THR A 116 -14.27 -1.52 7.20
N ASP A 117 -14.20 -2.60 6.40
CA ASP A 117 -14.93 -3.83 6.71
C ASP A 117 -14.46 -4.44 8.04
N CYS A 118 -13.16 -4.43 8.29
CA CYS A 118 -12.60 -4.84 9.58
C CYS A 118 -13.17 -4.03 10.76
N ALA A 119 -13.36 -2.73 10.60
CA ALA A 119 -13.94 -1.88 11.64
C ALA A 119 -15.43 -2.18 11.90
N GLU A 120 -16.18 -2.56 10.86
CA GLU A 120 -17.62 -2.83 10.94
C GLU A 120 -17.95 -4.21 11.49
N ARG A 121 -17.07 -5.21 11.31
CA ARG A 121 -17.36 -6.61 11.65
C ARG A 121 -17.29 -6.96 13.13
N GLY A 122 -16.76 -6.10 13.96
CA GLY A 122 -16.78 -6.29 15.42
C GLY A 122 -15.96 -7.49 15.91
N PHE A 123 -14.92 -7.93 15.18
CA PHE A 123 -13.97 -8.91 15.67
C PHE A 123 -13.21 -8.38 16.89
N GLU A 124 -12.91 -9.27 17.83
CA GLU A 124 -11.92 -8.99 18.87
C GLU A 124 -10.53 -9.17 18.29
N TRP A 125 -9.86 -8.05 18.01
CA TRP A 125 -8.56 -8.04 17.32
C TRP A 125 -7.37 -8.24 18.23
N ALA A 126 -7.46 -7.69 19.44
CA ALA A 126 -6.37 -7.78 20.42
C ALA A 126 -5.99 -9.23 20.70
N ASP A 127 -4.69 -9.49 20.74
CA ASP A 127 -4.11 -10.80 20.99
C ASP A 127 -4.41 -11.91 19.95
N ARG A 128 -5.05 -11.57 18.83
CA ARG A 128 -5.34 -12.52 17.75
C ARG A 128 -4.29 -12.44 16.65
N VAL A 129 -3.79 -13.59 16.21
CA VAL A 129 -2.97 -13.67 15.00
C VAL A 129 -3.89 -13.60 13.79
N VAL A 130 -3.50 -12.84 12.77
CA VAL A 130 -4.26 -12.70 11.53
C VAL A 130 -3.46 -13.27 10.37
N GLY A 131 -4.01 -14.23 9.64
CA GLY A 131 -3.54 -14.66 8.33
C GLY A 131 -4.28 -13.88 7.24
N LEU A 132 -3.58 -13.02 6.51
CA LEU A 132 -4.19 -12.13 5.53
C LEU A 132 -3.62 -12.36 4.14
N SER A 133 -4.47 -12.84 3.21
CA SER A 133 -4.05 -12.99 1.81
C SER A 133 -4.35 -11.73 1.00
N SER A 134 -3.43 -11.41 0.09
CA SER A 134 -3.62 -10.39 -0.93
C SER A 134 -2.90 -10.78 -2.21
N ILE A 135 -3.58 -10.56 -3.34
CA ILE A 135 -3.02 -10.85 -4.67
C ILE A 135 -1.78 -10.00 -4.95
N ASN A 136 -1.74 -8.79 -4.41
CA ASN A 136 -0.64 -7.84 -4.63
C ASN A 136 0.24 -7.69 -3.39
N GLY A 137 -0.22 -7.10 -2.32
CA GLY A 137 0.59 -6.71 -1.18
C GLY A 137 1.22 -7.86 -0.41
N ALA A 138 0.45 -8.92 -0.10
CA ALA A 138 1.02 -10.09 0.57
C ALA A 138 2.05 -10.81 -0.31
N ASN A 139 1.79 -10.91 -1.64
CA ASN A 139 2.75 -11.46 -2.58
C ASN A 139 3.99 -10.58 -2.74
N ALA A 140 3.85 -9.25 -2.70
CA ALA A 140 4.98 -8.34 -2.72
C ALA A 140 5.90 -8.55 -1.48
N VAL A 141 5.32 -8.71 -0.29
CA VAL A 141 6.08 -9.06 0.93
C VAL A 141 6.78 -10.41 0.77
N GLY A 142 6.09 -11.40 0.20
CA GLY A 142 6.63 -12.74 -0.03
C GLY A 142 7.70 -12.82 -1.12
N ALA A 143 7.72 -11.86 -2.06
CA ALA A 143 8.70 -11.80 -3.15
C ALA A 143 10.07 -11.25 -2.70
N VAL A 144 10.11 -10.57 -1.54
CA VAL A 144 11.38 -10.10 -0.97
C VAL A 144 12.09 -11.25 -0.26
N ARG A 145 13.41 -11.37 -0.49
CA ARG A 145 14.28 -12.36 0.17
C ARG A 145 14.05 -12.38 1.70
N GLU A 146 14.24 -13.57 2.28
CA GLU A 146 13.87 -13.80 3.70
C GLU A 146 14.86 -13.19 4.71
N ASP A 147 16.10 -12.94 4.30
CA ASP A 147 17.20 -12.53 5.18
C ASP A 147 17.39 -11.01 5.28
N VAL A 148 16.44 -10.23 4.76
CA VAL A 148 16.40 -8.77 4.90
C VAL A 148 15.08 -8.31 5.51
N PRO A 149 15.07 -7.15 6.21
CA PRO A 149 13.85 -6.61 6.79
C PRO A 149 12.90 -6.09 5.70
N VAL A 150 11.59 -6.32 5.91
CA VAL A 150 10.53 -5.74 5.11
C VAL A 150 9.63 -4.89 6.00
N VAL A 151 9.40 -3.66 5.61
CA VAL A 151 8.47 -2.73 6.26
C VAL A 151 7.25 -2.55 5.37
N VAL A 152 6.05 -2.60 5.94
CA VAL A 152 4.82 -2.33 5.20
C VAL A 152 4.37 -0.90 5.47
N ALA A 153 4.23 -0.12 4.40
CA ALA A 153 3.87 1.28 4.46
C ALA A 153 2.60 1.59 3.67
N SER A 154 1.89 2.59 4.12
CA SER A 154 0.70 3.15 3.50
C SER A 154 0.66 4.66 3.79
N PRO A 155 -0.10 5.47 3.07
CA PRO A 155 -0.27 6.88 3.40
C PRO A 155 -0.70 7.15 4.84
N VAL A 156 -1.38 6.19 5.51
CA VAL A 156 -1.85 6.36 6.89
C VAL A 156 -0.77 6.24 7.95
N ASN A 157 0.38 5.59 7.65
CA ASN A 157 1.49 5.40 8.59
C ASN A 157 2.84 5.86 8.02
N ALA A 158 2.84 6.62 6.93
CA ALA A 158 4.03 6.98 6.17
C ALA A 158 5.08 7.71 7.03
N ARG A 159 4.65 8.61 7.92
CA ARG A 159 5.54 9.30 8.87
C ARG A 159 6.22 8.32 9.82
N ALA A 160 5.44 7.46 10.48
CA ALA A 160 5.98 6.51 11.44
C ALA A 160 7.01 5.57 10.79
N VAL A 161 6.72 5.14 9.55
CA VAL A 161 7.66 4.35 8.74
C VAL A 161 8.90 5.15 8.39
N ALA A 162 8.78 6.41 7.96
CA ALA A 162 9.93 7.26 7.66
C ALA A 162 10.82 7.48 8.88
N ASP A 163 10.24 7.76 10.05
CA ASP A 163 10.96 7.90 11.32
C ASP A 163 11.69 6.61 11.71
N TRP A 164 11.08 5.45 11.44
CA TRP A 164 11.70 4.16 11.70
C TRP A 164 12.88 3.92 10.74
N LEU A 165 12.71 4.18 9.43
CA LEU A 165 13.76 4.05 8.42
C LEU A 165 14.95 4.97 8.69
N ASP A 166 14.72 6.20 9.12
CA ASP A 166 15.79 7.16 9.47
C ASP A 166 16.64 6.62 10.62
N ARG A 167 16.03 6.00 11.62
CA ARG A 167 16.75 5.36 12.73
C ARG A 167 17.47 4.07 12.32
N ALA A 168 16.87 3.26 11.45
CA ALA A 168 17.46 2.01 10.97
C ALA A 168 18.67 2.26 10.06
N GLY A 169 18.61 3.30 9.24
CA GLY A 169 19.67 3.65 8.29
C GLY A 169 19.86 2.62 7.17
N GLY A 170 20.91 2.79 6.40
CA GLY A 170 21.26 1.86 5.31
C GLY A 170 20.51 2.13 4.01
N SER A 171 20.58 1.17 3.10
CA SER A 171 19.89 1.24 1.80
C SER A 171 18.39 0.97 1.94
N ILE A 172 17.58 1.65 1.13
CA ILE A 172 16.12 1.53 1.14
C ILE A 172 15.64 1.15 -0.26
N HIS A 173 14.86 0.10 -0.34
CA HIS A 173 14.28 -0.40 -1.58
C HIS A 173 12.76 -0.27 -1.51
N PHE A 174 12.21 0.75 -2.16
CA PHE A 174 10.77 0.97 -2.21
C PHE A 174 10.14 0.07 -3.27
N VAL A 175 9.05 -0.60 -2.90
CA VAL A 175 8.32 -1.53 -3.76
C VAL A 175 6.85 -1.15 -3.73
N ALA A 176 6.35 -0.55 -4.80
CA ALA A 176 4.92 -0.47 -5.04
C ALA A 176 4.44 -1.89 -5.40
N ALA A 177 3.35 -2.36 -4.79
CA ALA A 177 2.87 -3.71 -5.07
C ALA A 177 2.33 -3.83 -6.50
N GLY A 178 1.72 -2.76 -6.99
CA GLY A 178 1.04 -2.76 -8.27
C GLY A 178 -0.30 -3.52 -8.23
N THR A 179 -1.00 -3.53 -9.35
CA THR A 179 -2.28 -4.24 -9.48
C THR A 179 -2.17 -5.25 -10.59
N ARG A 180 -2.16 -6.55 -10.25
CA ARG A 180 -2.07 -7.65 -11.22
C ARG A 180 -0.88 -7.55 -12.19
N GLY A 181 0.25 -7.05 -11.68
CA GLY A 181 1.49 -6.88 -12.45
C GLY A 181 1.58 -5.56 -13.21
N GLU A 182 0.59 -4.70 -13.13
CA GLU A 182 0.61 -3.35 -13.68
C GLU A 182 0.87 -2.32 -12.58
N HIS A 183 1.41 -1.18 -12.97
CA HIS A 183 1.65 -0.06 -12.08
C HIS A 183 0.35 0.46 -11.45
N ALA A 184 0.36 0.64 -10.13
CA ALA A 184 -0.72 1.27 -9.37
C ALA A 184 -0.27 2.63 -8.86
N VAL A 185 -0.96 3.69 -9.29
CA VAL A 185 -0.58 5.07 -8.98
C VAL A 185 -0.71 5.36 -7.49
N GLU A 186 -1.72 4.79 -6.83
CA GLU A 186 -1.94 4.91 -5.38
C GLU A 186 -0.81 4.30 -4.56
N ASP A 187 -0.20 3.20 -5.02
CA ASP A 187 0.93 2.58 -4.34
C ASP A 187 2.18 3.45 -4.47
N THR A 188 2.46 3.92 -5.69
CA THR A 188 3.52 4.89 -5.93
C THR A 188 3.33 6.15 -5.11
N PHE A 189 2.10 6.65 -5.00
CA PHE A 189 1.79 7.77 -4.13
C PHE A 189 2.13 7.46 -2.65
N GLY A 190 1.82 6.27 -2.16
CA GLY A 190 2.19 5.84 -0.81
C GLY A 190 3.72 5.82 -0.60
N VAL A 191 4.49 5.36 -1.59
CA VAL A 191 5.96 5.47 -1.59
C VAL A 191 6.40 6.92 -1.48
N TYR A 192 5.84 7.83 -2.30
CA TYR A 192 6.17 9.25 -2.25
C TYR A 192 5.86 9.90 -0.91
N ARG A 193 4.83 9.45 -0.21
CA ARG A 193 4.54 9.95 1.15
C ARG A 193 5.69 9.61 2.11
N VAL A 194 6.19 8.38 2.11
CA VAL A 194 7.34 7.99 2.93
C VAL A 194 8.58 8.78 2.55
N VAL A 195 8.89 8.87 1.26
CA VAL A 195 10.04 9.64 0.72
C VAL A 195 9.94 11.11 1.12
N HIS A 196 8.75 11.72 1.05
CA HIS A 196 8.55 13.09 1.45
C HIS A 196 8.94 13.32 2.91
N HIS A 197 8.50 12.45 3.83
CA HIS A 197 8.87 12.56 5.24
C HIS A 197 10.37 12.38 5.48
N LEU A 198 11.01 11.44 4.78
CA LEU A 198 12.47 11.24 4.86
C LEU A 198 13.28 12.44 4.40
N LEU A 199 12.77 13.21 3.43
CA LEU A 199 13.49 14.35 2.83
C LEU A 199 13.15 15.69 3.47
N ASN A 200 11.89 15.90 3.82
CA ASN A 200 11.36 17.22 4.13
C ASN A 200 10.69 17.30 5.51
N GLY A 201 10.47 16.16 6.17
CA GLY A 201 9.67 16.12 7.39
C GLY A 201 8.21 16.54 7.16
N ASP A 202 7.60 17.17 8.16
CA ASP A 202 6.19 17.56 8.12
C ASP A 202 5.94 18.83 7.32
N SER A 203 4.92 18.78 6.47
CA SER A 203 4.51 19.92 5.69
C SER A 203 2.99 19.92 5.41
N PRO A 204 2.19 20.73 6.13
CA PRO A 204 0.75 20.85 5.86
C PRO A 204 0.44 21.28 4.43
N ALA A 205 1.33 22.05 3.79
CA ALA A 205 1.17 22.43 2.39
C ALA A 205 1.35 21.22 1.46
N ALA A 206 2.31 20.35 1.76
CA ALA A 206 2.49 19.09 1.04
C ALA A 206 1.30 18.16 1.24
N ASP A 207 0.75 18.06 2.44
CA ASP A 207 -0.44 17.25 2.71
C ASP A 207 -1.64 17.71 1.87
N ALA A 208 -1.87 19.02 1.81
CA ALA A 208 -2.93 19.57 0.97
C ALA A 208 -2.72 19.31 -0.52
N MET A 209 -1.48 19.36 -0.98
CA MET A 209 -1.12 19.03 -2.37
C MET A 209 -1.32 17.53 -2.63
N HIS A 210 -0.87 16.69 -1.74
CA HIS A 210 -1.00 15.23 -1.82
C HIS A 210 -2.45 14.77 -1.83
N LEU A 211 -3.33 15.39 -1.03
CA LEU A 211 -4.77 15.10 -1.07
C LEU A 211 -5.36 15.43 -2.45
N ARG A 212 -5.00 16.57 -3.04
CA ARG A 212 -5.46 16.94 -4.39
C ARG A 212 -4.94 15.99 -5.46
N LEU A 213 -3.72 15.48 -5.31
CA LEU A 213 -3.16 14.49 -6.23
C LEU A 213 -3.93 13.18 -6.14
N LEU A 214 -4.22 12.69 -4.94
CA LEU A 214 -5.06 11.50 -4.74
C LEU A 214 -6.46 11.69 -5.33
N ASP A 215 -7.09 12.84 -5.11
CA ASP A 215 -8.40 13.14 -5.70
C ASP A 215 -8.35 13.07 -7.22
N HIS A 216 -7.28 13.58 -7.82
CA HIS A 216 -7.08 13.52 -9.28
C HIS A 216 -6.86 12.08 -9.76
N VAL A 217 -6.04 11.31 -9.06
CA VAL A 217 -5.76 9.89 -9.36
C VAL A 217 -7.07 9.10 -9.34
N TYR A 218 -7.82 9.18 -8.26
CA TYR A 218 -9.08 8.41 -8.13
C TYR A 218 -10.16 8.87 -9.10
N ALA A 219 -10.25 10.16 -9.42
CA ALA A 219 -11.20 10.65 -10.41
C ALA A 219 -10.92 10.13 -11.82
N ASN A 220 -9.68 9.71 -12.12
CA ASN A 220 -9.25 9.24 -13.44
C ASN A 220 -8.96 7.73 -13.47
N ALA A 221 -9.05 7.03 -12.35
CA ALA A 221 -8.80 5.60 -12.27
C ALA A 221 -10.02 4.82 -12.79
N ALA A 222 -9.95 4.39 -14.05
CA ALA A 222 -11.05 3.71 -14.74
C ALA A 222 -11.41 2.33 -14.12
N HIS A 223 -10.56 1.77 -13.28
CA HIS A 223 -10.76 0.49 -12.61
C HIS A 223 -11.50 0.61 -11.26
N LEU A 224 -11.67 1.82 -10.74
CA LEU A 224 -12.42 2.07 -9.53
C LEU A 224 -13.88 2.35 -9.91
N GLU A 225 -14.76 1.40 -9.65
CA GLU A 225 -16.18 1.55 -9.92
C GLU A 225 -16.80 2.61 -8.99
N GLY A 226 -17.37 3.65 -9.57
CA GLY A 226 -18.11 4.72 -8.89
C GLY A 226 -17.27 5.95 -8.50
N PRO A 227 -17.93 6.99 -7.97
CA PRO A 227 -17.24 8.20 -7.53
C PRO A 227 -16.26 7.90 -6.39
N PRO A 228 -15.08 8.55 -6.36
CA PRO A 228 -14.05 8.35 -5.34
C PRO A 228 -14.56 8.46 -3.89
N ASP A 229 -15.59 9.26 -3.69
CA ASP A 229 -16.18 9.53 -2.37
C ASP A 229 -16.98 8.35 -1.81
N LEU A 230 -17.28 7.34 -2.63
CA LEU A 230 -18.16 6.24 -2.24
C LEU A 230 -17.41 4.98 -1.78
N HIS A 231 -16.12 4.84 -2.12
CA HIS A 231 -15.36 3.70 -1.61
C HIS A 231 -14.83 3.97 -0.20
N PRO A 232 -15.32 3.27 0.84
CA PRO A 232 -15.00 3.58 2.22
C PRO A 232 -13.50 3.53 2.53
N ASP A 233 -12.77 2.56 1.97
CA ASP A 233 -11.33 2.39 2.21
C ASP A 233 -10.49 3.56 1.67
N GLN A 234 -10.92 4.21 0.60
CA GLN A 234 -10.27 5.43 0.10
C GLN A 234 -10.30 6.57 1.11
N ARG A 235 -11.33 6.65 1.97
CA ARG A 235 -11.39 7.64 3.06
C ARG A 235 -10.34 7.35 4.11
N VAL A 236 -10.11 6.06 4.42
CA VAL A 236 -9.07 5.66 5.36
C VAL A 236 -7.70 6.04 4.83
N VAL A 237 -7.40 5.73 3.57
CA VAL A 237 -6.10 6.07 2.93
C VAL A 237 -5.82 7.58 2.92
N ARG A 238 -6.86 8.42 2.87
CA ARG A 238 -6.75 9.88 2.94
C ARG A 238 -6.47 10.43 4.34
N ALA A 239 -6.62 9.63 5.37
CA ALA A 239 -6.28 10.00 6.74
C ALA A 239 -4.75 9.88 6.96
N PHE A 240 -3.98 10.72 6.27
CA PHE A 240 -2.52 10.69 6.28
C PHE A 240 -1.96 10.70 7.69
N ASP A 241 -0.97 9.83 7.93
CA ASP A 241 -0.20 9.76 9.17
C ASP A 241 -1.08 9.62 10.45
N SER A 242 -2.29 9.07 10.27
CA SER A 242 -3.24 8.84 11.37
C SER A 242 -2.92 7.63 12.23
N LEU A 243 -2.05 6.73 11.75
CA LEU A 243 -1.61 5.53 12.45
C LEU A 243 -0.11 5.59 12.72
N SER A 244 0.28 5.07 13.89
CA SER A 244 1.70 5.04 14.31
C SER A 244 2.34 3.65 14.21
N ALA A 245 1.57 2.63 13.82
CA ALA A 245 2.07 1.28 13.68
C ALA A 245 3.08 1.19 12.52
N VAL A 246 4.21 0.55 12.77
CA VAL A 246 5.23 0.21 11.76
C VAL A 246 5.29 -1.30 11.66
N PRO A 247 4.60 -1.91 10.68
CA PRO A 247 4.62 -3.35 10.47
C PRO A 247 5.96 -3.78 9.87
N VAL A 248 6.69 -4.67 10.55
CA VAL A 248 8.01 -5.15 10.13
C VAL A 248 8.01 -6.68 10.06
N ARG A 249 8.53 -7.24 8.98
CA ARG A 249 9.00 -8.61 8.90
C ARG A 249 10.50 -8.61 9.14
N GLU A 250 10.92 -9.13 10.26
CA GLU A 250 12.34 -9.28 10.58
C GLU A 250 13.00 -10.38 9.74
N PRO A 251 14.32 -10.32 9.53
CA PRO A 251 15.06 -11.35 8.81
C PRO A 251 14.81 -12.75 9.38
N GLY A 252 14.47 -13.70 8.51
CA GLY A 252 14.17 -15.09 8.87
C GLY A 252 12.76 -15.33 9.43
N GLU A 253 11.95 -14.28 9.56
CA GLU A 253 10.56 -14.39 9.99
C GLU A 253 9.61 -14.44 8.78
N SER A 254 8.47 -15.09 8.97
CA SER A 254 7.40 -15.13 7.94
C SER A 254 6.23 -14.17 8.26
N ALA A 255 6.22 -13.60 9.45
CA ALA A 255 5.13 -12.75 9.92
C ALA A 255 5.60 -11.30 10.15
N LEU A 256 4.67 -10.38 9.92
CA LEU A 256 4.81 -8.98 10.31
C LEU A 256 4.50 -8.82 11.80
N ARG A 257 5.22 -7.94 12.47
CA ARG A 257 5.00 -7.46 13.84
C ARG A 257 5.07 -5.94 13.89
N ALA A 258 4.50 -5.32 14.89
CA ALA A 258 4.76 -3.91 15.16
C ALA A 258 6.19 -3.74 15.71
N ALA A 259 6.94 -2.77 15.15
CA ALA A 259 8.29 -2.43 15.58
C ALA A 259 8.29 -1.55 16.83
#